data_bb8187126f61d01196ec949032c08266
#
_entry.id   bb8187126f61d01196ec949032c08266
#
_cell.length_a   1.000
_cell.length_b   1.000
_cell.length_c   1.000
_cell.angle_alpha   90.00
_cell.angle_beta   90.00
_cell.angle_gamma   90.00
#
_symmetry.space_group_name_H-M   'P 1'
#
loop_
_entity.id
_entity.type
_entity.pdbx_description
1 polymer ?
#
loop_
_entity_poly.entity_id
_entity_poly.type
_entity_poly.pdbx_seq_one_letter_code
_entity_poly.pdbx_strand_id
1 'polypeptide(L)'
;GGLAMEDVLNPRHGNPRIATELAGAALIARGVDVRTIRLPQVHDTTRAGLITPLAAQARRAGAVAYLGEGSTRWSAAHVSDVAKLYVLALEQGEPGARYHASGEEGVTARSVAEAIGKGTGLPVRSITAEAVDHYFGWMAPFAGLDMGASNAWTRARLGWEPTGPDLLTDLAAMDYSRLEGA
;
A
#
# COMPACT_ATOMS: atom_id res chain seq x y z
N GLY A 1 -2.81 -6.58 15.45
CA GLY A 1 -3.18 -5.28 14.94
C GLY A 1 -4.51 -5.34 14.22
N GLY A 2 -5.35 -4.30 14.41
CA GLY A 2 -6.58 -4.14 13.64
C GLY A 2 -6.31 -3.53 12.27
N LEU A 3 -7.33 -3.52 11.40
CA LEU A 3 -7.28 -2.79 10.14
C LEU A 3 -7.49 -1.29 10.39
N ALA A 4 -6.87 -0.44 9.60
CA ALA A 4 -7.23 0.97 9.55
C ALA A 4 -8.65 1.11 8.99
N MET A 5 -9.46 1.98 9.59
CA MET A 5 -10.86 2.21 9.21
C MET A 5 -11.01 3.56 8.49
N GLU A 6 -12.00 3.65 7.62
CA GLU A 6 -12.22 4.83 6.78
C GLU A 6 -12.60 6.08 7.58
N ASP A 7 -13.38 5.93 8.66
CA ASP A 7 -13.85 7.01 9.52
C ASP A 7 -12.79 7.56 10.49
N VAL A 8 -11.70 6.80 10.69
CA VAL A 8 -10.65 7.20 11.64
C VAL A 8 -9.66 8.17 10.99
N LEU A 9 -9.53 9.35 11.58
CA LEU A 9 -8.47 10.33 11.27
C LEU A 9 -7.65 10.60 12.53
N ASN A 10 -6.36 10.31 12.47
CA ASN A 10 -5.43 10.70 13.53
C ASN A 10 -4.67 11.98 13.12
N PRO A 11 -5.07 13.17 13.61
CA PRO A 11 -4.46 14.44 13.21
C PRO A 11 -3.01 14.60 13.68
N ARG A 12 -2.56 13.73 14.63
CA ARG A 12 -1.19 13.70 15.16
C ARG A 12 -0.38 12.52 14.62
N HIS A 13 -0.81 11.95 13.49
CA HIS A 13 -0.07 10.85 12.87
C HIS A 13 1.32 11.30 12.43
N GLY A 14 2.36 10.51 12.70
CA GLY A 14 3.76 10.86 12.38
C GLY A 14 4.08 10.91 10.88
N ASN A 15 3.23 10.36 10.01
CA ASN A 15 3.43 10.44 8.57
C ASN A 15 3.09 11.86 8.06
N PRO A 16 4.01 12.56 7.39
CA PRO A 16 3.77 13.93 6.87
C PRO A 16 2.61 14.02 5.88
N ARG A 17 2.16 12.92 5.29
CA ARG A 17 0.96 12.86 4.43
C ARG A 17 -0.32 13.26 5.16
N ILE A 18 -0.36 13.26 6.49
CA ILE A 18 -1.50 13.76 7.26
C ILE A 18 -1.84 15.22 6.92
N ALA A 19 -0.85 16.02 6.51
CA ALA A 19 -1.06 17.41 6.09
C ALA A 19 -2.09 17.53 4.95
N THR A 20 -2.12 16.57 4.02
CA THR A 20 -3.10 16.55 2.92
C THR A 20 -4.52 16.35 3.43
N GLU A 21 -4.72 15.44 4.38
CA GLU A 21 -6.04 15.20 4.96
C GLU A 21 -6.50 16.37 5.85
N LEU A 22 -5.59 17.01 6.59
CA LEU A 22 -5.89 18.20 7.38
C LEU A 22 -6.25 19.39 6.49
N ALA A 23 -5.56 19.57 5.36
CA ALA A 23 -5.93 20.59 4.36
C ALA A 23 -7.31 20.32 3.76
N GLY A 24 -7.62 19.06 3.42
CA GLY A 24 -8.95 18.66 2.97
C GLY A 24 -10.03 18.96 4.01
N ALA A 25 -9.79 18.62 5.29
CA ALA A 25 -10.72 18.92 6.38
C ALA A 25 -10.97 20.43 6.55
N ALA A 26 -9.93 21.25 6.40
CA ALA A 26 -10.07 22.72 6.45
C ALA A 26 -10.90 23.28 5.28
N LEU A 27 -10.80 22.67 4.10
CA LEU A 27 -11.63 23.04 2.94
C LEU A 27 -13.09 22.61 3.13
N ILE A 28 -13.33 21.42 3.68
CA ILE A 28 -14.68 20.93 4.03
C ILE A 28 -15.36 21.90 5.01
N ALA A 29 -14.63 22.37 6.03
CA ALA A 29 -15.15 23.35 6.99
C ALA A 29 -15.53 24.69 6.35
N ARG A 30 -15.05 24.97 5.14
CA ARG A 30 -15.38 26.15 4.33
C ARG A 30 -16.47 25.89 3.29
N GLY A 31 -17.10 24.70 3.32
CA GLY A 31 -18.17 24.31 2.40
C GLY A 31 -17.69 23.79 1.04
N VAL A 32 -16.41 23.47 0.90
CA VAL A 32 -15.89 22.86 -0.35
C VAL A 32 -16.18 21.36 -0.32
N ASP A 33 -16.70 20.82 -1.42
CA ASP A 33 -16.90 19.40 -1.61
C ASP A 33 -15.54 18.70 -1.85
N VAL A 34 -15.01 18.10 -0.78
CA VAL A 34 -13.76 17.34 -0.82
C VAL A 34 -14.05 15.88 -0.48
N ARG A 35 -13.56 14.96 -1.29
CA ARG A 35 -13.61 13.53 -1.06
C ARG A 35 -12.18 12.99 -1.03
N THR A 36 -11.84 12.24 0.01
CA THR A 36 -10.49 11.73 0.21
C THR A 36 -10.43 10.25 -0.16
N ILE A 37 -9.51 9.87 -1.03
CA ILE A 37 -9.22 8.47 -1.31
C ILE A 37 -7.84 8.14 -0.74
N ARG A 38 -7.80 7.22 0.24
CA ARG A 38 -6.57 6.69 0.81
C ARG A 38 -6.09 5.53 -0.03
N LEU A 39 -4.88 5.67 -0.56
CA LEU A 39 -4.28 4.68 -1.46
C LEU A 39 -3.47 3.65 -0.68
N PRO A 40 -3.62 2.36 -1.03
CA PRO A 40 -2.78 1.26 -0.55
C PRO A 40 -1.50 1.16 -1.40
N GLN A 41 -0.86 -0.03 -1.40
CA GLN A 41 0.13 -0.36 -2.43
C GLN A 41 -0.60 -0.53 -3.76
N VAL A 42 -0.63 0.54 -4.56
CA VAL A 42 -1.24 0.50 -5.90
C VAL A 42 -0.27 -0.23 -6.83
N HIS A 43 -0.75 -1.23 -7.56
CA HIS A 43 0.11 -2.10 -8.35
C HIS A 43 -0.46 -2.41 -9.74
N ASP A 44 0.45 -2.81 -10.59
CA ASP A 44 0.29 -3.53 -11.85
C ASP A 44 1.56 -4.38 -12.08
N THR A 45 1.69 -4.98 -13.26
CA THR A 45 2.87 -5.79 -13.62
C THR A 45 4.17 -4.97 -13.84
N THR A 46 4.12 -3.64 -13.71
CA THR A 46 5.26 -2.74 -13.91
C THR A 46 5.69 -2.00 -12.65
N ARG A 47 4.75 -1.72 -11.75
CA ARG A 47 4.98 -0.96 -10.50
C ARG A 47 4.07 -1.47 -9.39
N ALA A 48 4.56 -1.41 -8.16
CA ALA A 48 3.82 -1.82 -6.97
C ALA A 48 4.20 -0.94 -5.75
N GLY A 49 3.82 0.33 -5.77
CA GLY A 49 4.02 1.25 -4.64
C GLY A 49 5.43 1.18 -4.03
N LEU A 50 5.52 0.99 -2.70
CA LEU A 50 6.79 0.81 -1.99
C LEU A 50 7.46 -0.55 -2.26
N ILE A 51 6.75 -1.49 -2.87
CA ILE A 51 7.28 -2.83 -3.18
C ILE A 51 8.28 -2.74 -4.35
N THR A 52 8.07 -1.83 -5.31
CA THR A 52 9.03 -1.59 -6.39
C THR A 52 10.43 -1.22 -5.87
N PRO A 53 10.62 -0.19 -5.01
CA PRO A 53 11.93 0.09 -4.44
C PRO A 53 12.44 -1.00 -3.50
N LEU A 54 11.56 -1.78 -2.85
CA LEU A 54 11.95 -2.95 -2.07
C LEU A 54 12.60 -4.02 -2.96
N ALA A 55 12.00 -4.33 -4.11
CA ALA A 55 12.58 -5.26 -5.08
C ALA A 55 13.91 -4.77 -5.66
N ALA A 56 14.03 -3.48 -5.94
CA ALA A 56 15.31 -2.86 -6.37
C ALA A 56 16.38 -2.97 -5.27
N GLN A 57 16.02 -2.75 -4.01
CA GLN A 57 16.92 -2.93 -2.86
C GLN A 57 17.36 -4.38 -2.70
N ALA A 58 16.44 -5.34 -2.86
CA ALA A 58 16.77 -6.76 -2.80
C ALA A 58 17.83 -7.16 -3.84
N ARG A 59 17.73 -6.64 -5.05
CA ARG A 59 18.74 -6.86 -6.11
C ARG A 59 20.11 -6.31 -5.71
N ARG A 60 20.17 -5.09 -5.15
CA ARG A 60 21.43 -4.49 -4.66
C ARG A 60 22.05 -5.28 -3.51
N ALA A 61 21.20 -5.80 -2.61
CA ALA A 61 21.63 -6.57 -1.43
C ALA A 61 21.89 -8.04 -1.71
N GLY A 62 21.54 -8.56 -2.90
CA GLY A 62 21.66 -9.98 -3.24
C GLY A 62 20.70 -10.91 -2.50
N ALA A 63 19.71 -10.39 -1.80
CA ALA A 63 18.70 -11.16 -1.07
C ALA A 63 17.46 -10.30 -0.80
N VAL A 64 16.28 -10.89 -0.75
CA VAL A 64 15.05 -10.26 -0.29
C VAL A 64 14.92 -10.45 1.21
N ALA A 65 14.64 -9.37 1.95
CA ALA A 65 14.48 -9.48 3.40
C ALA A 65 13.11 -9.01 3.88
N TYR A 66 12.66 -9.59 4.99
CA TYR A 66 11.52 -9.14 5.79
C TYR A 66 11.89 -9.15 7.28
N LEU A 67 11.24 -8.29 8.08
CA LEU A 67 11.52 -8.17 9.50
C LEU A 67 10.83 -9.29 10.31
N GLY A 68 11.58 -9.97 11.16
CA GLY A 68 11.07 -10.96 12.12
C GLY A 68 10.28 -12.08 11.44
N GLU A 69 9.04 -12.28 11.85
CA GLU A 69 8.16 -13.30 11.26
C GLU A 69 7.54 -12.88 9.93
N GLY A 70 7.69 -11.61 9.52
CA GLY A 70 7.10 -11.07 8.30
C GLY A 70 5.57 -11.02 8.33
N SER A 71 4.97 -10.94 9.50
CA SER A 71 3.51 -10.96 9.70
C SER A 71 2.83 -9.60 9.55
N THR A 72 3.59 -8.52 9.50
CA THR A 72 3.05 -7.18 9.17
C THR A 72 2.44 -7.19 7.77
N ARG A 73 1.34 -6.44 7.62
CA ARG A 73 0.54 -6.47 6.38
C ARG A 73 0.57 -5.11 5.70
N TRP A 74 0.53 -5.15 4.38
CA TRP A 74 0.30 -3.97 3.56
C TRP A 74 -0.95 -4.19 2.73
N SER A 75 -1.90 -3.23 2.78
CA SER A 75 -3.05 -3.23 1.89
C SER A 75 -2.60 -2.96 0.46
N ALA A 76 -3.33 -3.53 -0.51
CA ALA A 76 -2.98 -3.42 -1.92
C ALA A 76 -4.22 -3.27 -2.81
N ALA A 77 -4.05 -2.73 -4.00
CA ALA A 77 -5.08 -2.73 -5.04
C ALA A 77 -4.47 -2.57 -6.43
N HIS A 78 -5.03 -3.29 -7.40
CA HIS A 78 -4.67 -3.10 -8.80
C HIS A 78 -5.07 -1.70 -9.28
N VAL A 79 -4.24 -1.09 -10.12
CA VAL A 79 -4.42 0.29 -10.60
C VAL A 79 -5.78 0.52 -11.26
N SER A 80 -6.32 -0.48 -11.98
CA SER A 80 -7.64 -0.37 -12.62
C SER A 80 -8.78 -0.24 -11.61
N ASP A 81 -8.70 -0.90 -10.46
CA ASP A 81 -9.73 -0.84 -9.44
C ASP A 81 -9.65 0.47 -8.66
N VAL A 82 -8.44 0.98 -8.44
CA VAL A 82 -8.24 2.33 -7.90
C VAL A 82 -8.86 3.37 -8.83
N ALA A 83 -8.63 3.27 -10.15
CA ALA A 83 -9.23 4.19 -11.12
C ALA A 83 -10.76 4.15 -11.10
N LYS A 84 -11.37 2.94 -11.05
CA LYS A 84 -12.83 2.79 -10.89
C LYS A 84 -13.33 3.47 -9.61
N LEU A 85 -12.63 3.29 -8.48
CA LEU A 85 -13.01 3.94 -7.22
C LEU A 85 -12.98 5.46 -7.33
N TYR A 86 -11.99 6.05 -8.01
CA TYR A 86 -11.95 7.50 -8.23
C TYR A 86 -13.19 7.99 -9.00
N VAL A 87 -13.61 7.27 -10.04
CA VAL A 87 -14.83 7.62 -10.80
C VAL A 87 -16.06 7.53 -9.90
N LEU A 88 -16.24 6.41 -9.19
CA LEU A 88 -17.36 6.22 -8.26
C LEU A 88 -17.40 7.30 -7.16
N ALA A 89 -16.25 7.61 -6.57
CA ALA A 89 -16.17 8.63 -5.53
C ALA A 89 -16.49 10.03 -6.10
N LEU A 90 -16.10 10.32 -7.34
CA LEU A 90 -16.41 11.60 -8.00
C LEU A 90 -17.90 11.72 -8.34
N GLU A 91 -18.54 10.64 -8.81
CA GLU A 91 -19.93 10.66 -9.26
C GLU A 91 -20.94 10.48 -8.13
N GLN A 92 -20.65 9.61 -7.15
CA GLN A 92 -21.59 9.13 -6.16
C GLN A 92 -21.12 9.32 -4.70
N GLY A 93 -19.86 9.78 -4.52
CA GLY A 93 -19.28 9.93 -3.20
C GLY A 93 -19.92 11.06 -2.40
N GLU A 94 -19.90 10.93 -1.09
CA GLU A 94 -20.41 11.94 -0.18
C GLU A 94 -19.38 13.05 0.06
N PRO A 95 -19.81 14.32 0.13
CA PRO A 95 -18.94 15.40 0.57
C PRO A 95 -18.34 15.13 1.95
N GLY A 96 -17.03 15.29 2.07
CA GLY A 96 -16.31 15.06 3.32
C GLY A 96 -15.95 13.60 3.60
N ALA A 97 -16.40 12.67 2.78
CA ALA A 97 -16.13 11.25 2.99
C ALA A 97 -14.66 10.88 2.72
N ARG A 98 -14.22 9.81 3.41
CA ARG A 98 -12.94 9.14 3.17
C ARG A 98 -13.19 7.72 2.69
N TYR A 99 -12.56 7.34 1.61
CA TYR A 99 -12.67 6.02 1.00
C TYR A 99 -11.31 5.33 1.03
N HIS A 100 -11.29 4.03 1.28
CA HIS A 100 -10.08 3.22 1.18
C HIS A 100 -10.07 2.46 -0.15
N ALA A 101 -9.04 2.68 -0.97
CA ALA A 101 -8.85 1.96 -2.22
C ALA A 101 -8.18 0.58 -2.01
N SER A 102 -8.47 -0.09 -0.89
CA SER A 102 -7.85 -1.36 -0.53
C SER A 102 -8.61 -2.52 -1.16
N GLY A 103 -8.16 -3.01 -2.31
CA GLY A 103 -8.71 -4.22 -2.94
C GLY A 103 -8.43 -5.45 -2.10
N GLU A 104 -7.23 -5.51 -1.53
CA GLU A 104 -6.79 -6.49 -0.53
C GLU A 104 -6.50 -5.75 0.78
N GLU A 105 -7.14 -6.18 1.87
CA GLU A 105 -7.03 -5.51 3.17
C GLU A 105 -5.66 -5.67 3.83
N GLY A 106 -4.89 -6.71 3.43
CA GLY A 106 -3.53 -6.87 3.93
C GLY A 106 -2.81 -8.09 3.39
N VAL A 107 -1.73 -7.88 2.67
CA VAL A 107 -0.79 -8.91 2.20
C VAL A 107 0.44 -8.89 3.09
N THR A 108 0.89 -10.05 3.58
CA THR A 108 1.99 -10.13 4.55
C THR A 108 3.34 -9.75 3.94
N ALA A 109 4.22 -9.13 4.72
CA ALA A 109 5.58 -8.80 4.28
C ALA A 109 6.36 -10.06 3.84
N ARG A 110 6.13 -11.21 4.49
CA ARG A 110 6.71 -12.49 4.09
C ARG A 110 6.24 -12.91 2.70
N SER A 111 4.92 -12.90 2.43
CA SER A 111 4.37 -13.29 1.12
C SER A 111 4.89 -12.39 0.00
N VAL A 112 4.98 -11.08 0.25
CA VAL A 112 5.57 -10.13 -0.70
C VAL A 112 7.04 -10.46 -0.96
N ALA A 113 7.83 -10.72 0.09
CA ALA A 113 9.25 -11.07 -0.06
C ALA A 113 9.45 -12.38 -0.82
N GLU A 114 8.61 -13.38 -0.55
CA GLU A 114 8.64 -14.67 -1.25
C GLU A 114 8.29 -14.51 -2.74
N ALA A 115 7.30 -13.69 -3.08
CA ALA A 115 6.94 -13.39 -4.47
C ALA A 115 8.09 -12.69 -5.21
N ILE A 116 8.72 -11.68 -4.59
CA ILE A 116 9.90 -11.00 -5.15
C ILE A 116 11.05 -11.99 -5.32
N GLY A 117 11.33 -12.81 -4.30
CA GLY A 117 12.40 -13.81 -4.33
C GLY A 117 12.22 -14.79 -5.49
N LYS A 118 10.99 -15.27 -5.69
CA LYS A 118 10.65 -16.16 -6.82
C LYS A 118 10.85 -15.45 -8.17
N GLY A 119 10.40 -14.20 -8.30
CA GLY A 119 10.49 -13.46 -9.57
C GLY A 119 11.91 -13.02 -9.92
N THR A 120 12.77 -12.77 -8.90
CA THR A 120 14.16 -12.32 -9.08
C THR A 120 15.19 -13.45 -9.04
N GLY A 121 14.82 -14.63 -8.55
CA GLY A 121 15.74 -15.72 -8.27
C GLY A 121 16.63 -15.50 -7.02
N LEU A 122 16.32 -14.50 -6.20
CA LEU A 122 17.09 -14.16 -5.01
C LEU A 122 16.64 -14.96 -3.77
N PRO A 123 17.56 -15.30 -2.86
CA PRO A 123 17.19 -15.90 -1.59
C PRO A 123 16.35 -14.96 -0.74
N VAL A 124 15.39 -15.53 -0.01
CA VAL A 124 14.53 -14.78 0.94
C VAL A 124 14.97 -15.08 2.36
N ARG A 125 15.06 -14.04 3.20
CA ARG A 125 15.50 -14.20 4.59
C ARG A 125 14.76 -13.28 5.55
N SER A 126 14.57 -13.76 6.78
CA SER A 126 14.22 -12.93 7.92
C SER A 126 15.44 -12.13 8.37
N ILE A 127 15.22 -10.89 8.81
CA ILE A 127 16.24 -10.06 9.48
C ILE A 127 15.72 -9.58 10.83
N THR A 128 16.66 -9.25 11.72
CA THR A 128 16.34 -8.70 13.04
C THR A 128 16.12 -7.19 12.98
N ALA A 129 15.58 -6.61 14.06
CA ALA A 129 15.33 -5.17 14.15
C ALA A 129 16.61 -4.32 13.98
N GLU A 130 17.74 -4.82 14.48
CA GLU A 130 19.05 -4.14 14.39
C GLU A 130 19.56 -4.05 12.94
N ALA A 131 19.14 -4.97 12.07
CA ALA A 131 19.56 -4.99 10.68
C ALA A 131 18.66 -4.16 9.75
N VAL A 132 17.53 -3.64 10.25
CA VAL A 132 16.51 -2.95 9.45
C VAL A 132 17.07 -1.72 8.76
N ASP A 133 17.72 -0.82 9.50
CA ASP A 133 18.27 0.42 8.94
C ASP A 133 19.33 0.14 7.87
N HIS A 134 20.19 -0.84 8.13
CA HIS A 134 21.24 -1.22 7.18
C HIS A 134 20.67 -1.80 5.88
N TYR A 135 19.64 -2.67 5.97
CA TYR A 135 19.07 -3.31 4.80
C TYR A 135 18.10 -2.39 4.04
N PHE A 136 17.16 -1.76 4.75
CA PHE A 136 16.06 -1.00 4.13
C PHE A 136 16.41 0.47 3.84
N GLY A 137 17.44 1.04 4.51
CA GLY A 137 17.81 2.45 4.35
C GLY A 137 16.62 3.38 4.58
N TRP A 138 16.30 4.24 3.62
CA TRP A 138 15.18 5.18 3.73
C TRP A 138 13.79 4.51 3.89
N MET A 139 13.66 3.23 3.52
CA MET A 139 12.43 2.46 3.72
C MET A 139 12.33 1.84 5.13
N ALA A 140 13.36 1.90 5.95
CA ALA A 140 13.38 1.32 7.29
C ALA A 140 12.16 1.66 8.15
N PRO A 141 11.64 2.91 8.15
CA PRO A 141 10.43 3.25 8.90
C PRO A 141 9.17 2.46 8.49
N PHE A 142 9.15 1.89 7.29
CA PHE A 142 7.98 1.12 6.78
C PHE A 142 8.10 -0.38 7.04
N ALA A 143 9.32 -0.90 7.27
CA ALA A 143 9.59 -2.35 7.34
C ALA A 143 8.80 -3.07 8.44
N GLY A 144 8.54 -2.40 9.57
CA GLY A 144 7.79 -2.95 10.71
C GLY A 144 6.34 -2.46 10.83
N LEU A 145 5.85 -1.65 9.88
CA LEU A 145 4.50 -1.11 9.96
C LEU A 145 3.47 -2.12 9.46
N ASP A 146 2.44 -2.37 10.26
CA ASP A 146 1.22 -3.06 9.84
C ASP A 146 0.28 -2.01 9.22
N MET A 147 0.19 -2.01 7.90
CA MET A 147 -0.59 -1.05 7.09
C MET A 147 -1.80 -1.72 6.43
N GLY A 148 -2.38 -2.70 7.11
CA GLY A 148 -3.66 -3.29 6.71
C GLY A 148 -4.79 -2.26 6.84
N ALA A 149 -5.69 -2.21 5.86
CA ALA A 149 -6.79 -1.25 5.82
C ALA A 149 -8.08 -1.91 5.35
N SER A 150 -9.17 -1.65 6.07
CA SER A 150 -10.51 -2.11 5.68
C SER A 150 -10.99 -1.39 4.41
N ASN A 151 -11.80 -2.08 3.63
CA ASN A 151 -12.54 -1.51 2.52
C ASN A 151 -14.07 -1.67 2.68
N ALA A 152 -14.51 -2.18 3.81
CA ALA A 152 -15.89 -2.61 4.02
C ALA A 152 -16.89 -1.47 3.84
N TRP A 153 -16.61 -0.30 4.43
CA TRP A 153 -17.46 0.87 4.31
C TRP A 153 -17.44 1.44 2.88
N THR A 154 -16.26 1.53 2.28
CA THR A 154 -16.08 1.98 0.89
C THR A 154 -16.91 1.14 -0.08
N ARG A 155 -16.84 -0.19 0.03
CA ARG A 155 -17.62 -1.13 -0.79
C ARG A 155 -19.12 -0.96 -0.57
N ALA A 156 -19.54 -0.96 0.68
CA ALA A 156 -20.96 -0.81 1.02
C ALA A 156 -21.56 0.50 0.53
N ARG A 157 -20.77 1.58 0.56
CA ARG A 157 -21.25 2.93 0.23
C ARG A 157 -21.29 3.23 -1.26
N LEU A 158 -20.30 2.76 -2.01
CA LEU A 158 -20.14 3.06 -3.43
C LEU A 158 -20.44 1.86 -4.35
N GLY A 159 -20.76 0.69 -3.81
CA GLY A 159 -20.86 -0.53 -4.62
C GLY A 159 -19.53 -0.88 -5.32
N TRP A 160 -18.40 -0.40 -4.77
CA TRP A 160 -17.10 -0.64 -5.37
C TRP A 160 -16.69 -2.10 -5.20
N GLU A 161 -16.44 -2.77 -6.31
CA GLU A 161 -15.97 -4.16 -6.33
C GLU A 161 -14.63 -4.22 -7.06
N PRO A 162 -13.53 -4.45 -6.33
CA PRO A 162 -12.23 -4.70 -6.95
C PRO A 162 -12.23 -6.05 -7.65
N THR A 163 -11.88 -6.06 -8.94
CA THR A 163 -11.88 -7.25 -9.80
C THR A 163 -10.56 -7.44 -10.55
N GLY A 164 -9.61 -6.54 -10.35
CA GLY A 164 -8.27 -6.64 -10.92
C GLY A 164 -7.47 -7.79 -10.30
N PRO A 165 -6.33 -8.15 -10.88
CA PRO A 165 -5.41 -9.11 -10.29
C PRO A 165 -5.03 -8.74 -8.86
N ASP A 166 -4.77 -9.74 -8.01
CA ASP A 166 -4.18 -9.51 -6.70
C ASP A 166 -2.69 -9.15 -6.79
N LEU A 167 -2.15 -8.60 -5.69
CA LEU A 167 -0.77 -8.16 -5.64
C LEU A 167 0.23 -9.27 -5.97
N LEU A 168 0.04 -10.46 -5.44
CA LEU A 168 0.99 -11.57 -5.64
C LEU A 168 0.96 -12.06 -7.09
N THR A 169 -0.19 -12.02 -7.75
CA THR A 169 -0.34 -12.32 -9.17
C THR A 169 0.45 -11.33 -10.03
N ASP A 170 0.33 -10.02 -9.77
CA ASP A 170 1.09 -9.02 -10.51
C ASP A 170 2.59 -9.11 -10.21
N LEU A 171 2.99 -9.35 -8.97
CA LEU A 171 4.41 -9.58 -8.63
C LEU A 171 4.98 -10.81 -9.33
N ALA A 172 4.19 -11.86 -9.53
CA ALA A 172 4.63 -13.05 -10.27
C ALA A 172 4.81 -12.78 -11.77
N ALA A 173 4.06 -11.82 -12.33
CA ALA A 173 4.13 -11.42 -13.73
C ALA A 173 5.06 -10.23 -13.99
N MET A 174 5.62 -9.61 -12.93
CA MET A 174 6.44 -8.39 -13.04
C MET A 174 7.76 -8.65 -13.74
N ASP A 175 8.12 -7.74 -14.65
CA ASP A 175 9.45 -7.73 -15.27
C ASP A 175 10.48 -7.03 -14.36
N TYR A 176 11.10 -7.79 -13.49
CA TYR A 176 12.10 -7.29 -12.55
C TYR A 176 13.38 -6.77 -13.22
N SER A 177 13.63 -7.10 -14.51
CA SER A 177 14.82 -6.60 -15.22
C SER A 177 14.80 -5.08 -15.41
N ARG A 178 13.59 -4.49 -15.44
CA ARG A 178 13.37 -3.05 -15.62
C ARG A 178 13.51 -2.22 -14.35
N LEU A 179 13.74 -2.84 -13.21
CA LEU A 179 13.87 -2.13 -11.92
C LEU A 179 15.30 -1.58 -11.69
N GLU A 180 16.17 -1.64 -12.67
CA GLU A 180 17.50 -1.05 -12.61
C GLU A 180 17.40 0.47 -12.83
N GLY A 181 17.57 1.25 -11.75
CA GLY A 181 17.66 2.72 -11.81
C GLY A 181 16.51 3.50 -11.17
N ALA A 182 15.65 2.86 -10.40
CA ALA A 182 14.63 3.57 -9.59
C ALA A 182 15.15 3.92 -8.19
#